data_39fda07e34b5096434fec1ca93570b60
#
_entry.id   39fda07e34b5096434fec1ca93570b60
#
_cell.length_a   1.000
_cell.length_b   1.000
_cell.length_c   1.000
_cell.angle_alpha   90.00
_cell.angle_beta   90.00
_cell.angle_gamma   90.00
#
_symmetry.space_group_name_H-M   'P 1'
#
loop_
_entity.id
_entity.type
_entity.pdbx_description
1 polymer ?
#
loop_
_entity_poly.entity_id
_entity_poly.type
_entity_poly.pdbx_seq_one_letter_code
_entity_poly.pdbx_strand_id
1 'polypeptide(L)'
;MEEFLLPSSLCNGEGEDGKILEEIQMDYNKAALEMHETHKGKVGIVSKVEVATRDDLSTAYTPGVAEPCRKIKENPDDVYKYTFKGNMVAVVSNGTAVLGLGDIGPEAGL
;
A
#
# COMPACT_ATOMS: atom_id res chain seq x y z
N MET A 1 22.60 6.59 -2.06
CA MET A 1 21.61 7.32 -1.24
C MET A 1 22.15 8.74 -1.11
N GLU A 2 21.80 9.61 -2.06
CA GLU A 2 22.20 11.02 -2.01
C GLU A 2 21.22 11.79 -1.12
N GLU A 3 21.76 12.36 -0.05
CA GLU A 3 21.08 13.25 0.86
C GLU A 3 20.80 14.57 0.14
N PHE A 4 19.52 14.84 -0.13
CA PHE A 4 19.09 16.10 -0.73
C PHE A 4 19.09 17.19 0.35
N LEU A 5 20.26 17.79 0.60
CA LEU A 5 20.44 18.95 1.48
C LEU A 5 19.95 20.20 0.75
N LEU A 6 18.82 20.75 1.18
CA LEU A 6 18.37 22.08 0.78
C LEU A 6 19.34 23.16 1.33
N PRO A 7 19.71 24.16 0.53
CA PRO A 7 20.61 25.21 0.98
C PRO A 7 19.96 26.06 2.08
N SER A 8 20.73 26.34 3.12
CA SER A 8 20.32 27.08 4.35
C SER A 8 19.92 28.55 4.12
N SER A 9 19.91 29.05 2.89
CA SER A 9 19.56 30.44 2.55
C SER A 9 18.06 30.69 2.37
N LEU A 10 17.22 29.67 2.49
CA LEU A 10 15.75 29.76 2.27
C LEU A 10 14.93 30.02 3.56
N CYS A 11 15.60 30.24 4.71
CA CYS A 11 14.90 30.30 5.99
C CYS A 11 14.50 31.71 6.50
N ASN A 12 14.80 32.79 5.77
CA ASN A 12 14.48 34.15 6.22
C ASN A 12 14.02 35.03 5.03
N GLY A 13 12.77 34.85 4.60
CA GLY A 13 12.14 35.69 3.58
C GLY A 13 10.64 35.72 3.77
N GLU A 14 10.12 36.73 4.46
CA GLU A 14 8.73 37.19 4.31
C GLU A 14 8.62 37.84 2.94
N GLY A 15 8.35 37.05 1.90
CA GLY A 15 8.29 37.50 0.52
C GLY A 15 7.43 36.54 -0.33
N GLU A 16 7.40 36.81 -1.62
CA GLU A 16 6.65 36.04 -2.64
C GLU A 16 6.91 34.52 -2.56
N ASP A 17 8.03 34.09 -1.99
CA ASP A 17 8.40 32.71 -1.76
C ASP A 17 7.45 31.97 -0.79
N GLY A 18 6.91 32.66 0.21
CA GLY A 18 5.92 32.11 1.13
C GLY A 18 4.60 31.79 0.45
N LYS A 19 4.18 32.60 -0.49
CA LYS A 19 2.96 32.35 -1.29
C LYS A 19 3.14 31.21 -2.27
N ILE A 20 4.33 31.08 -2.86
CA ILE A 20 4.66 29.98 -3.79
C ILE A 20 4.66 28.64 -3.02
N LEU A 21 5.16 28.60 -1.79
CA LEU A 21 5.14 27.40 -0.97
C LEU A 21 3.71 27.02 -0.52
N GLU A 22 2.85 28.00 -0.21
CA GLU A 22 1.44 27.75 0.09
C GLU A 22 0.67 27.25 -1.16
N GLU A 23 0.91 27.82 -2.33
CA GLU A 23 0.32 27.34 -3.59
C GLU A 23 0.76 25.92 -3.93
N ILE A 24 2.04 25.60 -3.76
CA ILE A 24 2.58 24.26 -3.98
C ILE A 24 1.95 23.25 -3.00
N GLN A 25 1.77 23.63 -1.74
CA GLN A 25 1.16 22.76 -0.73
C GLN A 25 -0.33 22.53 -0.98
N MET A 26 -1.06 23.55 -1.43
CA MET A 26 -2.47 23.42 -1.84
C MET A 26 -2.62 22.52 -3.07
N ASP A 27 -1.71 22.59 -4.02
CA ASP A 27 -1.73 21.77 -5.23
C ASP A 27 -1.48 20.29 -4.92
N TYR A 28 -0.54 19.97 -4.04
CA TYR A 28 -0.30 18.59 -3.61
C TYR A 28 -1.49 17.98 -2.85
N ASN A 29 -2.17 18.73 -2.02
CA ASN A 29 -3.36 18.26 -1.32
C ASN A 29 -4.49 17.92 -2.27
N LYS A 30 -4.76 18.81 -3.24
CA LYS A 30 -5.75 18.57 -4.29
C LYS A 30 -5.38 17.38 -5.16
N ALA A 31 -4.14 17.32 -5.63
CA ALA A 31 -3.63 16.22 -6.44
C ALA A 31 -3.72 14.87 -5.69
N ALA A 32 -3.46 14.86 -4.38
CA ALA A 32 -3.60 13.66 -3.56
C ALA A 32 -5.06 13.18 -3.49
N LEU A 33 -6.02 14.06 -3.32
CA LEU A 33 -7.45 13.71 -3.32
C LEU A 33 -7.87 13.12 -4.67
N GLU A 34 -7.55 13.80 -5.77
CA GLU A 34 -7.84 13.36 -7.14
C GLU A 34 -7.21 11.97 -7.43
N MET A 35 -5.96 11.77 -7.02
CA MET A 35 -5.27 10.50 -7.18
C MET A 35 -5.97 9.36 -6.41
N HIS A 36 -6.29 9.59 -5.13
CA HIS A 36 -6.94 8.56 -4.31
C HIS A 36 -8.36 8.23 -4.78
N GLU A 37 -9.11 9.23 -5.22
CA GLU A 37 -10.45 9.04 -5.78
C GLU A 37 -10.40 8.27 -7.10
N THR A 38 -9.53 8.66 -8.01
CA THR A 38 -9.38 8.04 -9.34
C THR A 38 -8.96 6.57 -9.22
N HIS A 39 -8.01 6.27 -8.35
CA HIS A 39 -7.48 4.92 -8.18
C HIS A 39 -8.17 4.11 -7.09
N LYS A 40 -9.13 4.69 -6.35
CA LYS A 40 -9.78 4.06 -5.20
C LYS A 40 -8.77 3.56 -4.16
N GLY A 41 -7.83 4.43 -3.79
CA GLY A 41 -6.70 4.11 -2.94
C GLY A 41 -5.44 3.72 -3.75
N LYS A 42 -4.39 3.30 -3.05
CA LYS A 42 -3.05 3.03 -3.62
C LYS A 42 -2.69 1.54 -3.70
N VAL A 43 -3.56 0.66 -3.21
CA VAL A 43 -3.29 -0.78 -3.11
C VAL A 43 -4.19 -1.54 -4.06
N GLY A 44 -3.61 -2.46 -4.81
CA GLY A 44 -4.32 -3.39 -5.67
C GLY A 44 -3.83 -4.81 -5.42
N ILE A 45 -4.63 -5.79 -5.84
CA ILE A 45 -4.26 -7.21 -5.82
C ILE A 45 -4.21 -7.69 -7.27
N VAL A 46 -3.10 -8.35 -7.61
CA VAL A 46 -2.90 -8.95 -8.93
C VAL A 46 -2.61 -10.45 -8.78
N SER A 47 -3.07 -11.25 -9.74
CA SER A 47 -2.66 -12.64 -9.83
C SER A 47 -1.19 -12.74 -10.24
N LYS A 48 -0.42 -13.57 -9.54
CA LYS A 48 0.98 -13.88 -9.89
C LYS A 48 1.07 -14.99 -10.94
N VAL A 49 -0.03 -15.68 -11.21
CA VAL A 49 -0.13 -16.78 -12.16
C VAL A 49 -1.15 -16.43 -13.22
N GLU A 50 -0.86 -16.78 -14.44
CA GLU A 50 -1.81 -16.69 -15.54
C GLU A 50 -2.79 -17.87 -15.49
N VAL A 51 -4.06 -17.60 -15.75
CA VAL A 51 -5.11 -18.62 -15.86
C VAL A 51 -5.82 -18.37 -17.20
N ALA A 52 -5.20 -18.82 -18.26
CA ALA A 52 -5.70 -18.64 -19.63
C ALA A 52 -6.36 -19.92 -20.18
N THR A 53 -5.93 -21.08 -19.72
CA THR A 53 -6.37 -22.39 -20.21
C THR A 53 -7.14 -23.16 -19.13
N ARG A 54 -7.81 -24.24 -19.56
CA ARG A 54 -8.47 -25.16 -18.63
C ARG A 54 -7.49 -25.89 -17.72
N ASP A 55 -6.30 -26.16 -18.21
CA ASP A 55 -5.25 -26.83 -17.44
C ASP A 55 -4.66 -25.91 -16.38
N ASP A 56 -4.48 -24.61 -16.71
CA ASP A 56 -4.09 -23.60 -15.75
C ASP A 56 -5.11 -23.48 -14.61
N LEU A 57 -6.40 -23.44 -14.96
CA LEU A 57 -7.47 -23.40 -13.97
C LEU A 57 -7.49 -24.66 -13.10
N SER A 58 -7.27 -25.83 -13.69
CA SER A 58 -7.21 -27.10 -12.96
C SER A 58 -6.02 -27.17 -12.01
N THR A 59 -4.92 -26.55 -12.37
CA THR A 59 -3.72 -26.46 -11.54
C THR A 59 -3.87 -25.40 -10.44
N ALA A 60 -4.35 -24.21 -10.79
CA ALA A 60 -4.45 -23.09 -9.86
C ALA A 60 -5.65 -23.21 -8.91
N TYR A 61 -6.68 -23.94 -9.28
CA TYR A 61 -7.90 -24.11 -8.50
C TYR A 61 -8.22 -25.60 -8.29
N THR A 62 -9.22 -26.16 -8.92
CA THR A 62 -9.67 -27.56 -8.68
C THR A 62 -9.32 -28.46 -9.86
N PRO A 63 -8.64 -29.58 -9.64
CA PRO A 63 -8.30 -30.25 -8.37
C PRO A 63 -6.95 -29.87 -7.75
N GLY A 64 -6.08 -29.15 -8.45
CA GLY A 64 -4.68 -28.93 -8.10
C GLY A 64 -4.47 -28.26 -6.74
N VAL A 65 -5.29 -27.27 -6.37
CA VAL A 65 -5.17 -26.54 -5.10
C VAL A 65 -5.32 -27.42 -3.85
N ALA A 66 -5.87 -28.60 -3.98
CA ALA A 66 -5.99 -29.54 -2.86
C ALA A 66 -4.62 -30.03 -2.35
N GLU A 67 -3.60 -30.09 -3.20
CA GLU A 67 -2.28 -30.58 -2.81
C GLU A 67 -1.53 -29.60 -1.89
N PRO A 68 -1.41 -28.31 -2.18
CA PRO A 68 -0.92 -27.33 -1.21
C PRO A 68 -1.66 -27.40 0.15
N CYS A 69 -2.97 -27.58 0.14
CA CYS A 69 -3.74 -27.69 1.38
C CYS A 69 -3.32 -28.92 2.20
N ARG A 70 -3.10 -30.07 1.55
CA ARG A 70 -2.62 -31.29 2.24
C ARG A 70 -1.23 -31.07 2.82
N LYS A 71 -0.32 -30.46 2.05
CA LYS A 71 1.04 -30.18 2.50
C LYS A 71 1.08 -29.26 3.72
N ILE A 72 0.28 -28.21 3.72
CA ILE A 72 0.16 -27.30 4.87
C ILE A 72 -0.43 -28.03 6.09
N LYS A 73 -1.38 -28.95 5.89
CA LYS A 73 -1.92 -29.77 6.98
C LYS A 73 -0.87 -30.71 7.56
N GLU A 74 -0.02 -31.31 6.73
CA GLU A 74 1.07 -32.20 7.13
C GLU A 74 2.18 -31.43 7.86
N ASN A 75 2.56 -30.27 7.33
CA ASN A 75 3.55 -29.37 7.91
C ASN A 75 3.02 -27.91 7.91
N PRO A 76 2.55 -27.39 9.06
CA PRO A 76 1.97 -26.05 9.15
C PRO A 76 2.90 -24.92 8.69
N ASP A 77 4.23 -25.08 8.76
CA ASP A 77 5.18 -24.07 8.32
C ASP A 77 5.18 -23.90 6.79
N ASP A 78 4.70 -24.86 6.05
CA ASP A 78 4.54 -24.77 4.59
C ASP A 78 3.50 -23.71 4.17
N VAL A 79 2.72 -23.15 5.10
CA VAL A 79 1.86 -22.00 4.85
C VAL A 79 2.64 -20.80 4.32
N TYR A 80 3.87 -20.61 4.76
CA TYR A 80 4.75 -19.52 4.28
C TYR A 80 5.30 -19.80 2.88
N LYS A 81 5.35 -21.04 2.46
CA LYS A 81 5.83 -21.47 1.15
C LYS A 81 4.73 -21.42 0.08
N TYR A 82 3.53 -21.88 0.44
CA TYR A 82 2.45 -22.09 -0.53
C TYR A 82 1.37 -21.02 -0.51
N THR A 83 1.45 -20.02 0.39
CA THR A 83 0.46 -18.93 0.45
C THR A 83 1.12 -17.56 0.49
N PHE A 84 0.30 -16.52 0.30
CA PHE A 84 0.76 -15.13 0.41
C PHE A 84 1.18 -14.72 1.84
N LYS A 85 0.91 -15.55 2.85
CA LYS A 85 1.34 -15.29 4.24
C LYS A 85 2.87 -15.09 4.34
N GLY A 86 3.65 -15.68 3.43
CA GLY A 86 5.10 -15.53 3.38
C GLY A 86 5.59 -14.13 2.96
N ASN A 87 4.74 -13.31 2.35
CA ASN A 87 5.09 -11.99 1.81
C ASN A 87 4.05 -10.90 2.09
N MET A 88 3.27 -11.05 3.14
CA MET A 88 2.27 -10.07 3.57
C MET A 88 2.48 -9.71 5.04
N VAL A 89 2.40 -8.42 5.34
CA VAL A 89 2.40 -7.87 6.69
C VAL A 89 1.12 -7.07 6.87
N ALA A 90 0.37 -7.35 7.94
CA ALA A 90 -0.82 -6.58 8.31
C ALA A 90 -0.42 -5.43 9.26
N VAL A 91 -0.87 -4.24 8.94
CA VAL A 91 -0.87 -3.10 9.86
C VAL A 91 -2.30 -2.94 10.38
N VAL A 92 -2.46 -3.03 11.69
CA VAL A 92 -3.78 -2.93 12.35
C VAL A 92 -3.84 -1.64 13.14
N SER A 93 -4.83 -0.80 12.87
CA SER A 93 -5.02 0.48 13.55
C SER A 93 -6.51 0.69 13.85
N ASN A 94 -6.80 1.37 14.95
CA ASN A 94 -8.14 1.85 15.27
C ASN A 94 -8.33 3.33 14.94
N GLY A 95 -7.34 3.97 14.31
CA GLY A 95 -7.39 5.37 13.89
C GLY A 95 -7.26 6.40 15.03
N THR A 96 -6.84 5.99 16.23
CA THR A 96 -6.65 6.92 17.37
C THR A 96 -5.40 7.79 17.24
N ALA A 97 -4.52 7.47 16.30
CA ALA A 97 -3.35 8.27 15.96
C ALA A 97 -3.06 8.12 14.46
N VAL A 98 -3.61 9.00 13.65
CA VAL A 98 -3.42 9.01 12.19
C VAL A 98 -2.49 10.16 11.81
N LEU A 99 -1.24 9.84 11.45
CA LEU A 99 -0.20 10.83 11.12
C LEU A 99 -0.07 11.91 12.23
N GLY A 100 -0.05 13.17 11.88
CA GLY A 100 -0.12 14.30 12.81
C GLY A 100 -1.52 14.82 13.13
N LEU A 101 -2.57 14.10 12.67
CA LEU A 101 -3.97 14.54 12.77
C LEU A 101 -4.69 14.06 14.05
N GLY A 102 -4.05 13.20 14.84
CA GLY A 102 -4.62 12.66 16.08
C GLY A 102 -5.68 11.58 15.84
N ASP A 103 -6.71 11.57 16.72
CA ASP A 103 -7.82 10.61 16.65
C ASP A 103 -8.87 11.09 15.66
N ILE A 104 -8.86 10.53 14.46
CA ILE A 104 -9.82 10.83 13.38
C ILE A 104 -10.56 9.58 12.87
N GLY A 105 -10.47 8.48 13.60
CA GLY A 105 -11.23 7.26 13.37
C GLY A 105 -10.54 6.22 12.47
N PRO A 106 -11.03 4.98 12.52
CA PRO A 106 -10.42 3.86 11.82
C PRO A 106 -10.51 3.96 10.30
N GLU A 107 -11.55 4.57 9.76
CA GLU A 107 -11.74 4.76 8.33
C GLU A 107 -10.66 5.68 7.72
N ALA A 108 -10.22 6.67 8.49
CA ALA A 108 -9.14 7.56 8.07
C ALA A 108 -7.75 6.92 8.19
N GLY A 109 -7.65 5.81 8.90
CA GLY A 109 -6.43 5.00 9.03
C GLY A 109 -6.18 4.03 7.87
N LEU A 110 -7.16 3.85 6.97
CA LEU A 110 -7.04 2.99 5.79
C LEU A 110 -6.20 3.66 4.71
#